data_a3b765e7d51fc60aa1737503c77041bc
#
_entry.id   a3b765e7d51fc60aa1737503c77041bc
#
_cell.length_a   1.000
_cell.length_b   1.000
_cell.length_c   1.000
_cell.angle_alpha   90.00
_cell.angle_beta   90.00
_cell.angle_gamma   90.00
#
_symmetry.space_group_name_H-M   'P 1'
#
loop_
_entity.id
_entity.type
_entity.pdbx_description
1 polymer ?
#
loop_
_entity_poly.entity_id
_entity_poly.type
_entity_poly.pdbx_seq_one_letter_code
_entity_poly.pdbx_strand_id
1 'polypeptide(L)'
;FGERLFLKAYGRLQQGIDNPQLIFESMNSTGKALTQADLIRNYVLMGLPHEVQTRLYEDYWRPMELLFGAEHYTRHFDEFMRFFLVIHTGNHRIRKDDVYNEFKTYSRDRDDEPLLAALLAFARYYCCMALGNEKDPELATAFQDIRELRADVCYPMLMEVYHDYTQARLGKDAFVSTLQLVDSYVFRRAICDVPTNSLRQTFATFCRKLDKSRYLESVKAAFMLLPSYRRFPGDDEFRRQLQIRNLYKFNRRSYWLRRFENFG
;
A
#
# COMPACT_ATOMS: atom_id res chain seq x y z
N PHE A 1 -23.24 10.40 -16.65
CA PHE A 1 -24.70 10.13 -16.63
C PHE A 1 -25.17 9.74 -15.22
N GLY A 2 -24.40 8.94 -14.47
CA GLY A 2 -24.71 8.50 -13.09
C GLY A 2 -24.73 9.64 -12.07
N GLU A 3 -23.75 10.57 -12.12
CA GLU A 3 -23.64 11.69 -11.19
C GLU A 3 -24.83 12.67 -11.29
N ARG A 4 -25.31 12.95 -12.52
CA ARG A 4 -26.49 13.81 -12.73
C ARG A 4 -27.79 13.17 -12.23
N LEU A 5 -27.91 11.86 -12.31
CA LEU A 5 -29.07 11.13 -11.78
C LEU A 5 -29.05 11.11 -10.25
N PHE A 6 -27.86 10.95 -9.67
CA PHE A 6 -27.65 10.95 -8.23
C PHE A 6 -27.96 12.33 -7.61
N LEU A 7 -27.44 13.41 -8.19
CA LEU A 7 -27.76 14.80 -7.76
C LEU A 7 -29.24 15.14 -7.88
N LYS A 8 -29.95 14.61 -8.89
CA LYS A 8 -31.40 14.74 -9.00
C LYS A 8 -32.17 13.93 -7.98
N ALA A 9 -31.72 12.75 -7.62
CA ALA A 9 -32.33 11.94 -6.56
C ALA A 9 -32.08 12.56 -5.17
N TYR A 10 -30.85 13.04 -4.93
CA TYR A 10 -30.45 13.70 -3.69
C TYR A 10 -31.26 14.99 -3.41
N GLY A 11 -31.54 15.80 -4.44
CA GLY A 11 -32.37 17.01 -4.31
C GLY A 11 -33.86 16.76 -4.00
N ARG A 12 -34.32 15.49 -3.98
CA ARG A 12 -35.69 15.12 -3.62
C ARG A 12 -35.83 14.50 -2.23
N LEU A 13 -34.71 14.26 -1.54
CA LEU A 13 -34.69 13.68 -0.19
C LEU A 13 -35.14 14.73 0.82
N GLN A 14 -36.17 14.45 1.57
CA GLN A 14 -36.58 15.28 2.71
C GLN A 14 -35.50 15.20 3.78
N GLN A 15 -34.95 16.35 4.15
CA GLN A 15 -33.97 16.44 5.23
C GLN A 15 -34.54 15.80 6.51
N GLY A 16 -33.97 14.68 6.95
CA GLY A 16 -34.20 14.11 8.27
C GLY A 16 -34.78 12.70 8.34
N ILE A 17 -35.21 12.08 7.23
CA ILE A 17 -35.85 10.75 7.26
C ILE A 17 -35.01 9.67 6.56
N ASP A 18 -34.28 10.03 5.49
CA ASP A 18 -33.53 9.06 4.69
C ASP A 18 -32.00 9.22 4.91
N ASN A 19 -31.30 8.12 5.12
CA ASN A 19 -29.85 8.10 5.19
C ASN A 19 -29.28 8.05 3.75
N PRO A 20 -28.65 9.13 3.24
CA PRO A 20 -28.15 9.21 1.87
C PRO A 20 -27.15 8.09 1.54
N GLN A 21 -26.39 7.65 2.53
CA GLN A 21 -25.41 6.58 2.39
C GLN A 21 -26.07 5.22 2.13
N LEU A 22 -27.15 4.91 2.85
CA LEU A 22 -27.90 3.65 2.65
C LEU A 22 -28.58 3.62 1.27
N ILE A 23 -29.09 4.77 0.82
CA ILE A 23 -29.69 4.90 -0.52
C ILE A 23 -28.62 4.67 -1.59
N PHE A 24 -27.45 5.30 -1.43
CA PHE A 24 -26.32 5.14 -2.34
C PHE A 24 -25.83 3.68 -2.41
N GLU A 25 -25.68 3.01 -1.26
CA GLU A 25 -25.30 1.59 -1.20
C GLU A 25 -26.35 0.69 -1.86
N SER A 26 -27.63 0.97 -1.64
CA SER A 26 -28.75 0.25 -2.28
C SER A 26 -28.77 0.43 -3.80
N MET A 27 -28.57 1.65 -4.29
CA MET A 27 -28.49 1.93 -5.73
C MET A 27 -27.29 1.27 -6.39
N ASN A 28 -26.17 1.16 -5.70
CA ASN A 28 -24.97 0.48 -6.19
C ASN A 28 -25.18 -1.03 -6.38
N SER A 29 -26.04 -1.65 -5.57
CA SER A 29 -26.37 -3.07 -5.70
C SER A 29 -27.20 -3.40 -6.94
N THR A 30 -27.87 -2.41 -7.54
CA THR A 30 -28.79 -2.58 -8.67
C THR A 30 -28.26 -2.02 -10.01
N GLY A 31 -27.12 -1.30 -9.99
CA GLY A 31 -26.53 -0.61 -11.15
C GLY A 31 -25.14 -1.13 -11.54
N LYS A 32 -24.38 -0.29 -12.29
CA LYS A 32 -22.97 -0.57 -12.57
C LYS A 32 -22.20 -0.52 -11.24
N ALA A 33 -21.54 -1.62 -10.88
CA ALA A 33 -20.76 -1.70 -9.67
C ALA A 33 -19.72 -0.57 -9.59
N LEU A 34 -19.75 0.20 -8.52
CA LEU A 34 -18.75 1.21 -8.21
C LEU A 34 -17.46 0.54 -7.73
N THR A 35 -16.33 1.20 -7.95
CA THR A 35 -15.05 0.75 -7.39
C THR A 35 -15.05 0.96 -5.88
N GLN A 36 -14.16 0.26 -5.17
CA GLN A 36 -13.98 0.47 -3.72
C GLN A 36 -13.59 1.94 -3.44
N ALA A 37 -12.78 2.53 -4.33
CA ALA A 37 -12.42 3.95 -4.28
C ALA A 37 -13.64 4.88 -4.31
N ASP A 38 -14.58 4.64 -5.24
CA ASP A 38 -15.79 5.46 -5.35
C ASP A 38 -16.68 5.34 -4.12
N LEU A 39 -16.81 4.11 -3.59
CA LEU A 39 -17.58 3.86 -2.37
C LEU A 39 -16.99 4.61 -1.16
N ILE A 40 -15.65 4.56 -1.00
CA ILE A 40 -14.95 5.23 0.10
C ILE A 40 -15.05 6.76 -0.06
N ARG A 41 -14.82 7.30 -1.27
CA ARG A 41 -14.95 8.73 -1.53
C ARG A 41 -16.33 9.23 -1.11
N ASN A 42 -17.36 8.55 -1.58
CA ASN A 42 -18.73 8.95 -1.29
C ASN A 42 -19.06 8.81 0.19
N TYR A 43 -18.57 7.77 0.85
CA TYR A 43 -18.77 7.57 2.29
C TYR A 43 -18.18 8.72 3.11
N VAL A 44 -16.96 9.17 2.81
CA VAL A 44 -16.29 10.24 3.56
C VAL A 44 -16.88 11.62 3.27
N LEU A 45 -17.29 11.87 2.02
CA LEU A 45 -17.75 13.20 1.60
C LEU A 45 -19.26 13.38 1.71
N MET A 46 -20.04 12.30 1.72
CA MET A 46 -21.49 12.37 1.71
C MET A 46 -22.05 12.80 3.07
N GLY A 47 -23.04 13.67 3.04
CA GLY A 47 -23.71 14.16 4.26
C GLY A 47 -23.02 15.36 4.93
N LEU A 48 -21.85 15.75 4.46
CA LEU A 48 -21.17 16.96 4.93
C LEU A 48 -21.81 18.23 4.33
N PRO A 49 -21.74 19.39 5.02
CA PRO A 49 -22.10 20.68 4.41
C PRO A 49 -21.31 20.90 3.12
N HIS A 50 -21.95 21.51 2.13
CA HIS A 50 -21.38 21.66 0.77
C HIS A 50 -19.99 22.32 0.76
N GLU A 51 -19.77 23.34 1.57
CA GLU A 51 -18.47 24.03 1.67
C GLU A 51 -17.37 23.10 2.23
N VAL A 52 -17.69 22.31 3.26
CA VAL A 52 -16.78 21.35 3.87
C VAL A 52 -16.47 20.22 2.88
N GLN A 53 -17.52 19.69 2.22
CA GLN A 53 -17.36 18.65 1.21
C GLN A 53 -16.43 19.11 0.07
N THR A 54 -16.66 20.32 -0.47
CA THR A 54 -15.84 20.88 -1.54
C THR A 54 -14.40 21.05 -1.09
N ARG A 55 -14.17 21.62 0.09
CA ARG A 55 -12.84 21.82 0.65
C ARG A 55 -12.10 20.50 0.83
N LEU A 56 -12.72 19.50 1.48
CA LEU A 56 -12.08 18.20 1.71
C LEU A 56 -11.78 17.46 0.39
N TYR A 57 -12.65 17.59 -0.60
CA TYR A 57 -12.39 17.04 -1.92
C TYR A 57 -11.20 17.74 -2.61
N GLU A 58 -11.18 19.06 -2.68
CA GLU A 58 -10.12 19.83 -3.35
C GLU A 58 -8.77 19.73 -2.63
N ASP A 59 -8.75 19.72 -1.29
CA ASP A 59 -7.51 19.73 -0.52
C ASP A 59 -6.89 18.33 -0.37
N TYR A 60 -7.69 17.25 -0.37
CA TYR A 60 -7.20 15.91 -0.08
C TYR A 60 -7.52 14.87 -1.15
N TRP A 61 -8.79 14.74 -1.55
CA TRP A 61 -9.19 13.65 -2.45
C TRP A 61 -8.69 13.85 -3.87
N ARG A 62 -8.97 15.01 -4.45
CA ARG A 62 -8.49 15.37 -5.79
C ARG A 62 -6.96 15.27 -5.95
N PRO A 63 -6.14 15.75 -4.99
CA PRO A 63 -4.69 15.49 -5.03
C PRO A 63 -4.34 14.00 -5.09
N MET A 64 -5.08 13.11 -4.40
CA MET A 64 -4.86 11.66 -4.54
C MET A 64 -5.19 11.18 -5.96
N GLU A 65 -6.34 11.57 -6.52
CA GLU A 65 -6.69 11.23 -7.91
C GLU A 65 -5.60 11.66 -8.90
N LEU A 66 -5.06 12.87 -8.73
CA LEU A 66 -3.96 13.39 -9.56
C LEU A 66 -2.65 12.64 -9.38
N LEU A 67 -2.31 12.20 -8.18
CA LEU A 67 -1.11 11.40 -7.90
C LEU A 67 -1.13 10.05 -8.63
N PHE A 68 -2.26 9.38 -8.66
CA PHE A 68 -2.45 8.13 -9.41
C PHE A 68 -2.54 8.37 -10.91
N GLY A 69 -3.16 9.48 -11.33
CA GLY A 69 -3.54 9.72 -12.71
C GLY A 69 -4.68 8.80 -13.18
N ALA A 70 -5.39 9.20 -14.22
CA ALA A 70 -6.61 8.52 -14.67
C ALA A 70 -6.41 7.03 -15.00
N GLU A 71 -5.26 6.68 -15.59
CA GLU A 71 -4.94 5.31 -16.00
C GLU A 71 -4.71 4.37 -14.79
N HIS A 72 -4.03 4.85 -13.76
CA HIS A 72 -3.64 4.03 -12.61
C HIS A 72 -4.64 4.07 -11.47
N TYR A 73 -5.47 5.13 -11.40
CA TYR A 73 -6.44 5.30 -10.31
C TYR A 73 -7.36 4.09 -10.15
N THR A 74 -8.05 3.70 -11.22
CA THR A 74 -8.99 2.57 -11.16
C THR A 74 -8.33 1.24 -10.80
N ARG A 75 -7.05 1.06 -11.18
CA ARG A 75 -6.33 -0.21 -10.98
C ARG A 75 -5.63 -0.30 -9.64
N HIS A 76 -5.06 0.80 -9.16
CA HIS A 76 -4.12 0.80 -8.03
C HIS A 76 -4.71 1.38 -6.74
N PHE A 77 -5.76 2.21 -6.83
CA PHE A 77 -6.30 2.87 -5.66
C PHE A 77 -6.91 1.90 -4.65
N ASP A 78 -7.68 0.91 -5.13
CA ASP A 78 -8.27 -0.12 -4.27
C ASP A 78 -7.18 -0.95 -3.55
N GLU A 79 -6.06 -1.21 -4.23
CA GLU A 79 -4.93 -1.91 -3.63
C GLU A 79 -4.19 -1.05 -2.61
N PHE A 80 -3.99 0.21 -2.93
CA PHE A 80 -3.45 1.20 -1.98
C PHE A 80 -4.30 1.26 -0.71
N MET A 81 -5.64 1.40 -0.85
CA MET A 81 -6.56 1.44 0.30
C MET A 81 -6.46 0.18 1.15
N ARG A 82 -6.36 -0.99 0.51
CA ARG A 82 -6.15 -2.25 1.22
C ARG A 82 -4.86 -2.24 2.03
N PHE A 83 -3.75 -1.75 1.47
CA PHE A 83 -2.47 -1.65 2.18
C PHE A 83 -2.52 -0.64 3.33
N PHE A 84 -3.16 0.51 3.11
CA PHE A 84 -3.39 1.49 4.17
C PHE A 84 -4.12 0.88 5.37
N LEU A 85 -5.20 0.14 5.11
CA LEU A 85 -5.94 -0.55 6.16
C LEU A 85 -5.13 -1.64 6.84
N VAL A 86 -4.34 -2.43 6.10
CA VAL A 86 -3.43 -3.44 6.66
C VAL A 86 -2.45 -2.81 7.65
N ILE A 87 -1.87 -1.66 7.32
CA ILE A 87 -0.94 -0.94 8.20
C ILE A 87 -1.64 -0.55 9.51
N HIS A 88 -2.80 0.07 9.42
CA HIS A 88 -3.46 0.70 10.56
C HIS A 88 -4.24 -0.28 11.43
N THR A 89 -4.76 -1.37 10.85
CA THR A 89 -5.51 -2.41 11.58
C THR A 89 -4.66 -3.63 11.93
N GLY A 90 -3.60 -3.92 11.13
CA GLY A 90 -2.82 -5.16 11.19
C GLY A 90 -3.54 -6.38 10.64
N ASN A 91 -4.71 -6.20 10.07
CA ASN A 91 -5.46 -7.29 9.45
C ASN A 91 -4.88 -7.59 8.05
N HIS A 92 -3.97 -8.55 7.96
CA HIS A 92 -3.36 -8.98 6.69
C HIS A 92 -4.30 -9.80 5.79
N ARG A 93 -5.52 -10.10 6.25
CA ARG A 93 -6.50 -10.93 5.53
C ARG A 93 -7.56 -10.13 4.78
N ILE A 94 -7.46 -8.80 4.76
CA ILE A 94 -8.43 -7.93 4.05
C ILE A 94 -8.48 -8.35 2.57
N ARG A 95 -9.68 -8.72 2.12
CA ARG A 95 -9.95 -9.08 0.72
C ARG A 95 -10.17 -7.83 -0.10
N LYS A 96 -9.91 -7.90 -1.41
CA LYS A 96 -10.11 -6.76 -2.33
C LYS A 96 -11.56 -6.26 -2.32
N ASP A 97 -12.51 -7.17 -2.29
CA ASP A 97 -13.94 -6.85 -2.33
C ASP A 97 -14.48 -6.33 -1.00
N ASP A 98 -13.69 -6.35 0.06
CA ASP A 98 -14.10 -6.03 1.42
C ASP A 98 -13.45 -4.75 1.98
N VAL A 99 -12.66 -4.08 1.13
CA VAL A 99 -11.90 -2.86 1.49
C VAL A 99 -12.83 -1.76 2.01
N TYR A 100 -13.96 -1.55 1.36
CA TYR A 100 -14.94 -0.54 1.77
C TYR A 100 -15.53 -0.82 3.16
N ASN A 101 -15.94 -2.05 3.46
CA ASN A 101 -16.48 -2.42 4.76
C ASN A 101 -15.45 -2.27 5.89
N GLU A 102 -14.22 -2.70 5.61
CA GLU A 102 -13.09 -2.53 6.54
C GLU A 102 -12.80 -1.04 6.77
N PHE A 103 -12.85 -0.22 5.71
CA PHE A 103 -12.67 1.22 5.82
C PHE A 103 -13.76 1.87 6.67
N LYS A 104 -15.04 1.53 6.46
CA LYS A 104 -16.16 2.02 7.30
C LYS A 104 -15.94 1.69 8.78
N THR A 105 -15.48 0.47 9.05
CA THR A 105 -15.19 0.04 10.42
C THR A 105 -14.03 0.84 11.02
N TYR A 106 -12.96 1.03 10.24
CA TYR A 106 -11.76 1.74 10.66
C TYR A 106 -12.03 3.24 10.89
N SER A 107 -12.86 3.87 10.06
CA SER A 107 -13.09 5.33 10.08
C SER A 107 -14.20 5.79 11.04
N ARG A 108 -15.01 4.88 11.56
CA ARG A 108 -16.25 5.18 12.34
C ARG A 108 -16.09 6.26 13.42
N ASP A 109 -14.99 6.19 14.17
CA ASP A 109 -14.75 7.05 15.34
C ASP A 109 -13.56 8.00 15.07
N ARG A 110 -13.33 8.39 13.80
CA ARG A 110 -12.23 9.26 13.39
C ARG A 110 -12.75 10.50 12.71
N ASP A 111 -12.05 11.61 12.91
CA ASP A 111 -12.33 12.85 12.19
C ASP A 111 -11.91 12.72 10.72
N ASP A 112 -12.76 13.20 9.80
CA ASP A 112 -12.57 13.06 8.36
C ASP A 112 -11.30 13.74 7.85
N GLU A 113 -11.00 14.95 8.32
CA GLU A 113 -9.86 15.72 7.81
C GLU A 113 -8.50 15.12 8.17
N PRO A 114 -8.21 14.74 9.43
CA PRO A 114 -6.98 14.00 9.77
C PRO A 114 -6.88 12.66 9.04
N LEU A 115 -8.00 11.97 8.84
CA LEU A 115 -8.05 10.71 8.09
C LEU A 115 -7.66 10.91 6.62
N LEU A 116 -8.25 11.92 5.96
CA LEU A 116 -7.93 12.26 4.57
C LEU A 116 -6.48 12.75 4.41
N ALA A 117 -5.97 13.53 5.36
CA ALA A 117 -4.57 13.94 5.38
C ALA A 117 -3.62 12.74 5.46
N ALA A 118 -3.92 11.77 6.33
CA ALA A 118 -3.16 10.52 6.43
C ALA A 118 -3.25 9.71 5.12
N LEU A 119 -4.43 9.56 4.54
CA LEU A 119 -4.63 8.88 3.25
C LEU A 119 -3.78 9.52 2.16
N LEU A 120 -3.80 10.85 2.02
CA LEU A 120 -3.01 11.57 1.03
C LEU A 120 -1.50 11.37 1.22
N ALA A 121 -1.02 11.40 2.47
CA ALA A 121 0.38 11.14 2.75
C ALA A 121 0.80 9.72 2.33
N PHE A 122 0.03 8.71 2.71
CA PHE A 122 0.31 7.32 2.34
C PHE A 122 0.10 7.04 0.85
N ALA A 123 -0.83 7.73 0.18
CA ALA A 123 -0.99 7.66 -1.28
C ALA A 123 0.27 8.15 -2.01
N ARG A 124 0.91 9.21 -1.53
CA ARG A 124 2.21 9.69 -2.06
C ARG A 124 3.28 8.61 -1.94
N TYR A 125 3.42 7.97 -0.77
CA TYR A 125 4.39 6.89 -0.58
C TYR A 125 4.12 5.71 -1.53
N TYR A 126 2.86 5.29 -1.62
CA TYR A 126 2.46 4.23 -2.54
C TYR A 126 2.80 4.57 -3.99
N CYS A 127 2.46 5.77 -4.47
CA CYS A 127 2.74 6.19 -5.84
C CYS A 127 4.24 6.29 -6.13
N CYS A 128 5.07 6.74 -5.18
CA CYS A 128 6.53 6.71 -5.32
C CYS A 128 7.04 5.28 -5.51
N MET A 129 6.53 4.33 -4.73
CA MET A 129 6.97 2.93 -4.77
C MET A 129 6.39 2.16 -5.97
N ALA A 130 5.05 2.20 -6.15
CA ALA A 130 4.34 1.35 -7.10
C ALA A 130 4.32 1.91 -8.53
N LEU A 131 4.25 3.24 -8.67
CA LEU A 131 4.12 3.91 -9.99
C LEU A 131 5.42 4.55 -10.46
N GLY A 132 6.49 4.55 -9.63
CA GLY A 132 7.77 5.11 -10.00
C GLY A 132 7.84 6.64 -9.93
N ASN A 133 7.01 7.27 -9.12
CA ASN A 133 6.95 8.73 -8.99
C ASN A 133 8.03 9.31 -8.04
N GLU A 134 8.96 8.47 -7.56
CA GLU A 134 10.06 8.90 -6.70
C GLU A 134 11.05 9.79 -7.45
N LYS A 135 11.43 10.91 -6.83
CA LYS A 135 12.34 11.89 -7.41
C LYS A 135 13.80 11.71 -6.98
N ASP A 136 14.02 11.13 -5.80
CA ASP A 136 15.39 10.82 -5.35
C ASP A 136 15.91 9.62 -6.15
N PRO A 137 17.03 9.73 -6.89
CA PRO A 137 17.50 8.69 -7.80
C PRO A 137 17.84 7.37 -7.09
N GLU A 138 18.35 7.45 -5.87
CA GLU A 138 18.76 6.27 -5.09
C GLU A 138 17.54 5.51 -4.59
N LEU A 139 16.54 6.22 -4.04
CA LEU A 139 15.26 5.65 -3.64
C LEU A 139 14.48 5.11 -4.86
N ALA A 140 14.48 5.84 -5.97
CA ALA A 140 13.85 5.42 -7.22
C ALA A 140 14.42 4.09 -7.73
N THR A 141 15.75 3.92 -7.66
CA THR A 141 16.43 2.68 -8.03
C THR A 141 16.04 1.53 -7.10
N ALA A 142 16.06 1.77 -5.78
CA ALA A 142 15.67 0.76 -4.80
C ALA A 142 14.18 0.33 -4.95
N PHE A 143 13.28 1.27 -5.23
CA PHE A 143 11.89 0.95 -5.52
C PHE A 143 11.70 0.23 -6.87
N GLN A 144 12.52 0.54 -7.86
CA GLN A 144 12.54 -0.22 -9.12
C GLN A 144 12.90 -1.68 -8.88
N ASP A 145 13.91 -1.97 -8.05
CA ASP A 145 14.28 -3.34 -7.67
C ASP A 145 13.08 -4.09 -7.08
N ILE A 146 12.37 -3.47 -6.14
CA ILE A 146 11.17 -4.05 -5.51
C ILE A 146 10.06 -4.33 -6.54
N ARG A 147 9.81 -3.39 -7.49
CA ARG A 147 8.81 -3.59 -8.55
C ARG A 147 9.17 -4.73 -9.49
N GLU A 148 10.40 -4.78 -9.96
CA GLU A 148 10.89 -5.84 -10.85
C GLU A 148 10.90 -7.21 -10.16
N LEU A 149 11.16 -7.24 -8.86
CA LEU A 149 11.05 -8.44 -8.04
C LEU A 149 9.60 -8.87 -7.81
N ARG A 150 8.61 -8.02 -8.19
CA ARG A 150 7.17 -8.23 -7.97
C ARG A 150 6.85 -8.50 -6.50
N ALA A 151 7.43 -7.69 -5.63
CA ALA A 151 7.35 -7.85 -4.18
C ALA A 151 6.36 -6.88 -3.54
N ASP A 152 5.23 -6.58 -4.21
CA ASP A 152 4.14 -5.72 -3.74
C ASP A 152 3.61 -6.09 -2.34
N VAL A 153 3.76 -7.35 -1.97
CA VAL A 153 3.43 -7.87 -0.63
C VAL A 153 4.17 -7.15 0.51
N CYS A 154 5.32 -6.51 0.23
CA CYS A 154 6.10 -5.76 1.22
C CYS A 154 5.67 -4.28 1.35
N TYR A 155 4.79 -3.78 0.48
CA TYR A 155 4.38 -2.38 0.48
C TYR A 155 3.80 -1.90 1.82
N PRO A 156 2.97 -2.66 2.57
CA PRO A 156 2.53 -2.21 3.89
C PRO A 156 3.69 -1.84 4.81
N MET A 157 4.71 -2.69 4.93
CA MET A 157 5.91 -2.37 5.70
C MET A 157 6.65 -1.16 5.15
N LEU A 158 6.89 -1.13 3.83
CA LEU A 158 7.69 -0.07 3.21
C LEU A 158 7.00 1.29 3.24
N MET A 159 5.67 1.37 3.16
CA MET A 159 4.91 2.60 3.34
C MET A 159 5.05 3.14 4.77
N GLU A 160 5.06 2.26 5.77
CA GLU A 160 5.29 2.62 7.18
C GLU A 160 6.72 3.14 7.41
N VAL A 161 7.72 2.46 6.84
CA VAL A 161 9.13 2.91 6.87
C VAL A 161 9.30 4.25 6.15
N TYR A 162 8.66 4.44 5.01
CA TYR A 162 8.68 5.71 4.27
C TYR A 162 8.04 6.83 5.10
N HIS A 163 6.92 6.55 5.75
CA HIS A 163 6.30 7.50 6.68
C HIS A 163 7.29 7.88 7.79
N ASP A 164 7.94 6.92 8.42
CA ASP A 164 8.93 7.19 9.46
C ASP A 164 10.14 8.00 8.92
N TYR A 165 10.56 7.76 7.68
CA TYR A 165 11.58 8.58 7.00
C TYR A 165 11.13 10.01 6.81
N THR A 166 9.90 10.27 6.35
CA THR A 166 9.37 11.63 6.19
C THR A 166 9.18 12.36 7.52
N GLN A 167 9.02 11.61 8.61
CA GLN A 167 8.98 12.14 9.99
C GLN A 167 10.37 12.28 10.63
N ALA A 168 11.44 12.12 9.85
CA ALA A 168 12.84 12.18 10.29
C ALA A 168 13.18 11.20 11.44
N ARG A 169 12.46 10.06 11.54
CA ARG A 169 12.73 8.99 12.52
C ARG A 169 13.88 8.09 12.09
N LEU A 170 14.19 8.08 10.80
CA LEU A 170 15.38 7.44 10.22
C LEU A 170 15.95 8.30 9.11
N GLY A 171 17.27 8.24 8.91
CA GLY A 171 17.96 8.93 7.81
C GLY A 171 17.81 8.17 6.49
N LYS A 172 18.18 8.83 5.39
CA LYS A 172 18.11 8.27 4.04
C LYS A 172 18.90 6.96 3.91
N ASP A 173 20.14 6.90 4.42
CA ASP A 173 20.99 5.71 4.33
C ASP A 173 20.36 4.50 5.03
N ALA A 174 19.71 4.72 6.18
CA ALA A 174 19.00 3.68 6.89
C ALA A 174 17.74 3.23 6.12
N PHE A 175 17.05 4.15 5.44
CA PHE A 175 15.92 3.82 4.58
C PHE A 175 16.35 2.99 3.37
N VAL A 176 17.37 3.43 2.62
CA VAL A 176 17.94 2.67 1.49
C VAL A 176 18.40 1.29 1.94
N SER A 177 19.13 1.20 3.05
CA SER A 177 19.57 -0.09 3.62
C SER A 177 18.39 -1.00 3.98
N THR A 178 17.28 -0.43 4.46
CA THR A 178 16.06 -1.20 4.76
C THR A 178 15.42 -1.72 3.48
N LEU A 179 15.35 -0.92 2.41
CA LEU A 179 14.85 -1.36 1.10
C LEU A 179 15.70 -2.51 0.54
N GLN A 180 17.03 -2.40 0.63
CA GLN A 180 17.96 -3.44 0.19
C GLN A 180 17.82 -4.74 0.99
N LEU A 181 17.56 -4.65 2.30
CA LEU A 181 17.30 -5.83 3.14
C LEU A 181 16.00 -6.53 2.74
N VAL A 182 14.94 -5.78 2.46
CA VAL A 182 13.66 -6.34 2.00
C VAL A 182 13.83 -6.98 0.62
N ASP A 183 14.52 -6.31 -0.29
CA ASP A 183 14.86 -6.83 -1.61
C ASP A 183 15.63 -8.15 -1.50
N SER A 184 16.72 -8.16 -0.74
CA SER A 184 17.53 -9.36 -0.50
C SER A 184 16.73 -10.49 0.14
N TYR A 185 15.89 -10.18 1.13
CA TYR A 185 15.05 -11.17 1.79
C TYR A 185 14.08 -11.85 0.81
N VAL A 186 13.36 -11.05 0.00
CA VAL A 186 12.38 -11.59 -0.96
C VAL A 186 13.08 -12.37 -2.07
N PHE A 187 14.19 -11.86 -2.60
CA PHE A 187 14.96 -12.52 -3.66
C PHE A 187 15.56 -13.84 -3.21
N ARG A 188 16.26 -13.85 -2.07
CA ARG A 188 16.86 -15.08 -1.50
C ARG A 188 15.81 -16.16 -1.25
N ARG A 189 14.64 -15.78 -0.69
CA ARG A 189 13.54 -16.72 -0.50
C ARG A 189 13.02 -17.30 -1.81
N ALA A 190 12.94 -16.48 -2.86
CA ALA A 190 12.51 -16.94 -4.17
C ALA A 190 13.54 -17.89 -4.81
N ILE A 191 14.83 -17.67 -4.61
CA ILE A 191 15.90 -18.55 -5.09
C ILE A 191 15.92 -19.88 -4.30
N CYS A 192 15.75 -19.81 -2.98
CA CYS A 192 15.78 -20.97 -2.08
C CYS A 192 14.44 -21.72 -1.99
N ASP A 193 13.46 -21.40 -2.84
CA ASP A 193 12.11 -22.01 -2.86
C ASP A 193 11.39 -21.97 -1.51
N VAL A 194 11.65 -20.93 -0.68
CA VAL A 194 10.94 -20.76 0.58
C VAL A 194 9.52 -20.26 0.29
N PRO A 195 8.47 -20.93 0.77
CA PRO A 195 7.08 -20.61 0.45
C PRO A 195 6.70 -19.15 0.77
N THR A 196 5.89 -18.54 -0.11
CA THR A 196 5.51 -17.10 -0.02
C THR A 196 4.27 -16.85 0.83
N ASN A 197 3.52 -17.87 1.23
CA ASN A 197 2.25 -17.77 1.95
C ASN A 197 2.32 -16.96 3.26
N SER A 198 3.48 -16.91 3.90
CA SER A 198 3.71 -16.17 5.14
C SER A 198 4.07 -14.69 4.96
N LEU A 199 4.42 -14.25 3.75
CA LEU A 199 4.95 -12.91 3.50
C LEU A 199 3.94 -11.82 3.85
N ARG A 200 2.66 -12.00 3.52
CA ARG A 200 1.60 -11.02 3.86
C ARG A 200 1.56 -10.75 5.37
N GLN A 201 1.54 -11.80 6.18
CA GLN A 201 1.53 -11.67 7.64
C GLN A 201 2.84 -11.07 8.15
N THR A 202 3.98 -11.47 7.58
CA THR A 202 5.29 -10.96 7.96
C THR A 202 5.34 -9.43 7.79
N PHE A 203 5.02 -8.93 6.61
CA PHE A 203 5.13 -7.51 6.30
C PHE A 203 4.01 -6.65 6.92
N ALA A 204 2.82 -7.20 7.14
CA ALA A 204 1.72 -6.48 7.77
C ALA A 204 1.97 -6.10 9.24
N THR A 205 2.88 -6.79 9.91
CA THR A 205 3.13 -6.60 11.34
C THR A 205 4.59 -6.32 11.68
N PHE A 206 5.44 -6.19 10.66
CA PHE A 206 6.89 -6.08 10.82
C PHE A 206 7.29 -4.88 11.66
N CYS A 207 6.77 -3.69 11.32
CA CYS A 207 7.16 -2.44 11.97
C CYS A 207 6.68 -2.30 13.42
N ARG A 208 5.68 -3.08 13.85
CA ARG A 208 5.10 -2.99 15.20
C ARG A 208 6.06 -3.31 16.33
N LYS A 209 7.12 -4.04 16.05
CA LYS A 209 8.11 -4.50 17.04
C LYS A 209 9.45 -3.79 16.90
N LEU A 210 9.56 -2.80 16.01
CA LEU A 210 10.80 -2.09 15.80
C LEU A 210 11.07 -1.09 16.92
N ASP A 211 12.30 -1.09 17.39
CA ASP A 211 12.83 0.00 18.18
C ASP A 211 13.23 1.14 17.24
N LYS A 212 12.43 2.20 17.22
CA LYS A 212 12.63 3.35 16.33
C LYS A 212 13.81 4.23 16.72
N SER A 213 14.37 4.07 17.93
CA SER A 213 15.59 4.77 18.35
C SER A 213 16.86 4.15 17.75
N ARG A 214 16.79 2.85 17.39
CA ARG A 214 17.85 2.06 16.74
C ARG A 214 17.31 1.40 15.48
N TYR A 215 16.79 2.22 14.58
CA TYR A 215 15.88 1.78 13.52
C TYR A 215 16.48 0.65 12.65
N LEU A 216 17.61 0.90 11.98
CA LEU A 216 18.22 -0.08 11.06
C LEU A 216 18.67 -1.36 11.77
N GLU A 217 19.23 -1.24 12.96
CA GLU A 217 19.65 -2.39 13.76
C GLU A 217 18.46 -3.24 14.18
N SER A 218 17.37 -2.56 14.56
CA SER A 218 16.11 -3.22 14.90
C SER A 218 15.49 -3.95 13.71
N VAL A 219 15.53 -3.36 12.51
CA VAL A 219 15.11 -4.01 11.26
C VAL A 219 15.96 -5.24 10.97
N LYS A 220 17.30 -5.15 11.07
CA LYS A 220 18.21 -6.28 10.87
C LYS A 220 17.90 -7.40 11.86
N ALA A 221 17.79 -7.07 13.15
CA ALA A 221 17.46 -8.04 14.20
C ALA A 221 16.11 -8.70 13.94
N ALA A 222 15.09 -7.94 13.55
CA ALA A 222 13.76 -8.48 13.25
C ALA A 222 13.78 -9.50 12.11
N PHE A 223 14.55 -9.27 11.04
CA PHE A 223 14.73 -10.26 9.96
C PHE A 223 15.47 -11.51 10.43
N MET A 224 16.51 -11.38 11.25
CA MET A 224 17.28 -12.53 11.77
C MET A 224 16.48 -13.39 12.75
N LEU A 225 15.53 -12.80 13.46
CA LEU A 225 14.67 -13.49 14.43
C LEU A 225 13.42 -14.13 13.81
N LEU A 226 13.23 -14.03 12.49
CA LEU A 226 12.10 -14.67 11.84
C LEU A 226 12.14 -16.21 11.99
N PRO A 227 11.01 -16.85 12.34
CA PRO A 227 10.96 -18.31 12.53
C PRO A 227 11.24 -19.06 11.22
N SER A 228 11.55 -20.36 11.32
CA SER A 228 12.05 -21.20 10.23
C SER A 228 11.29 -21.09 8.89
N TYR A 229 9.98 -21.08 8.92
CA TYR A 229 9.15 -20.95 7.70
C TYR A 229 9.10 -19.51 7.14
N ARG A 230 9.61 -18.53 7.89
CA ARG A 230 9.77 -17.12 7.47
C ARG A 230 11.23 -16.70 7.39
N ARG A 231 12.16 -17.62 7.64
CA ARG A 231 13.59 -17.32 7.77
C ARG A 231 14.14 -16.48 6.63
N PHE A 232 15.15 -15.72 6.93
CA PHE A 232 16.03 -15.10 5.96
C PHE A 232 17.06 -16.15 5.52
N PRO A 233 17.11 -16.60 4.25
CA PRO A 233 18.08 -17.59 3.80
C PRO A 233 19.53 -17.08 3.95
N GLY A 234 20.39 -17.87 4.57
CA GLY A 234 21.80 -17.54 4.75
C GLY A 234 22.61 -17.61 3.44
N ASP A 235 23.85 -17.10 3.48
CA ASP A 235 24.68 -16.98 2.29
C ASP A 235 25.03 -18.34 1.67
N ASP A 236 25.36 -19.35 2.48
CA ASP A 236 25.72 -20.67 1.96
C ASP A 236 24.55 -21.39 1.30
N GLU A 237 23.36 -21.29 1.87
CA GLU A 237 22.14 -21.84 1.26
C GLU A 237 21.85 -21.11 -0.05
N PHE A 238 21.88 -19.79 -0.03
CA PHE A 238 21.61 -18.98 -1.20
C PHE A 238 22.58 -19.25 -2.35
N ARG A 239 23.90 -19.30 -2.07
CA ARG A 239 24.94 -19.59 -3.07
C ARG A 239 24.73 -20.98 -3.70
N ARG A 240 24.49 -22.01 -2.89
CA ARG A 240 24.22 -23.36 -3.42
C ARG A 240 22.99 -23.39 -4.31
N GLN A 241 21.90 -22.76 -3.89
CA GLN A 241 20.66 -22.74 -4.67
C GLN A 241 20.80 -21.90 -5.95
N LEU A 242 21.52 -20.80 -5.91
CA LEU A 242 21.78 -19.96 -7.07
C LEU A 242 22.55 -20.68 -8.17
N GLN A 243 23.53 -21.54 -7.80
CA GLN A 243 24.34 -22.32 -8.74
C GLN A 243 23.53 -23.38 -9.52
N ILE A 244 22.51 -23.96 -8.91
CA ILE A 244 21.73 -25.05 -9.51
C ILE A 244 20.42 -24.55 -10.13
N ARG A 245 19.97 -23.33 -9.80
CA ARG A 245 18.69 -22.82 -10.28
C ARG A 245 18.76 -22.36 -11.72
N ASN A 246 17.77 -22.77 -12.53
CA ASN A 246 17.63 -22.28 -13.88
C ASN A 246 17.02 -20.85 -13.86
N LEU A 247 17.89 -19.84 -13.88
CA LEU A 247 17.49 -18.43 -13.82
C LEU A 247 16.78 -17.96 -15.09
N TYR A 248 16.97 -18.61 -16.24
CA TYR A 248 16.25 -18.28 -17.49
C TYR A 248 14.74 -18.58 -17.39
N LYS A 249 14.37 -19.58 -16.57
CA LYS A 249 12.97 -19.91 -16.27
C LYS A 249 12.41 -19.14 -15.08
N PHE A 250 13.23 -18.35 -14.40
CA PHE A 250 12.79 -17.56 -13.27
C PHE A 250 11.86 -16.43 -13.72
N ASN A 251 10.69 -16.32 -13.12
CA ASN A 251 9.65 -15.38 -13.53
C ASN A 251 9.98 -13.90 -13.27
N ARG A 252 11.13 -13.61 -12.63
CA ARG A 252 11.66 -12.28 -12.32
C ARG A 252 12.97 -12.01 -13.07
N ARG A 253 13.04 -12.40 -14.34
CA ARG A 253 14.25 -12.31 -15.18
C ARG A 253 14.83 -10.91 -15.25
N SER A 254 14.00 -9.90 -15.47
CA SER A 254 14.43 -8.50 -15.59
C SER A 254 15.21 -8.03 -14.37
N TYR A 255 14.75 -8.41 -13.17
CA TYR A 255 15.41 -8.08 -11.91
C TYR A 255 16.86 -8.61 -11.87
N TRP A 256 17.05 -9.93 -12.00
CA TRP A 256 18.40 -10.49 -11.83
C TRP A 256 19.34 -10.13 -12.99
N LEU A 257 18.84 -10.03 -14.25
CA LEU A 257 19.67 -9.60 -15.40
C LEU A 257 20.22 -8.19 -15.18
N ARG A 258 19.36 -7.25 -14.82
CA ARG A 258 19.80 -5.89 -14.54
C ARG A 258 20.79 -5.80 -13.36
N ARG A 259 20.55 -6.59 -12.31
CA ARG A 259 21.47 -6.66 -11.17
C ARG A 259 22.82 -7.25 -11.60
N PHE A 260 22.82 -8.28 -12.41
CA PHE A 260 24.06 -8.87 -12.92
C PHE A 260 24.82 -7.92 -13.84
N GLU A 261 24.16 -7.21 -14.73
CA GLU A 261 24.79 -6.23 -15.65
C GLU A 261 25.39 -5.03 -14.90
N ASN A 262 24.75 -4.59 -13.83
CA ASN A 262 25.18 -3.38 -13.10
C ASN A 262 26.16 -3.66 -11.95
N PHE A 263 26.21 -4.88 -11.42
CA PHE A 263 26.95 -5.24 -10.21
C PHE A 263 27.76 -6.55 -10.33
N GLY A 264 27.79 -7.19 -11.51
CA GLY A 264 28.49 -8.44 -11.82
C GLY A 264 29.98 -8.29 -12.14
#